data_318e0ae4ce1cdd307771fb376ea7c58c
#
_entry.id   318e0ae4ce1cdd307771fb376ea7c58c
#
_cell.length_a   1.000
_cell.length_b   1.000
_cell.length_c   1.000
_cell.angle_alpha   90.00
_cell.angle_beta   90.00
_cell.angle_gamma   90.00
#
_symmetry.space_group_name_H-M   'P 1'
#
loop_
_entity.id
_entity.type
_entity.pdbx_description
1 polymer ?
#
loop_
_entity_poly.entity_id
_entity_poly.type
_entity_poly.pdbx_seq_one_letter_code
_entity_poly.pdbx_strand_id
1 'polypeptide(L)'
;MSLFDSISRTVKGLLNDAADSVQDPSRDARQIVRELDDSIGRAENSLVEIQAQVATQQSKRDVAADKAKKYEDGAKRALQSGDEALAREALGAQQTAEAERDALAGELAKLEPSVDQLKQQIDDMRQRRNDLSARSNILQAKQQIAQAKDVAATALGGIGGKNLDGDFQKLEEKVALSNARSDARLNSSDQSSGKALDDKLAALNKGPSVDERLEALKKQMNTPAQ
;
A
#
# COMPACT_ATOMS: atom_id res chain seq x y z
N MET A 1 2.35 7.04 16.78
CA MET A 1 2.53 5.58 16.66
C MET A 1 1.57 5.13 15.59
N SER A 2 2.09 4.60 14.48
CA SER A 2 1.28 4.15 13.36
C SER A 2 0.48 2.91 13.77
N LEU A 3 -0.82 2.83 13.37
CA LEU A 3 -1.65 1.62 13.50
C LEU A 3 -0.92 0.38 12.97
N PHE A 4 -0.08 0.58 11.96
CA PHE A 4 0.76 -0.42 11.33
C PHE A 4 1.85 -0.99 12.27
N ASP A 5 2.48 -0.17 13.12
CA ASP A 5 3.49 -0.65 14.08
C ASP A 5 2.86 -1.52 15.17
N SER A 6 1.62 -1.26 15.53
CA SER A 6 0.86 -2.08 16.49
C SER A 6 0.48 -3.42 15.86
N ILE A 7 -0.01 -3.45 14.62
CA ILE A 7 -0.39 -4.67 13.90
C ILE A 7 0.86 -5.51 13.61
N SER A 8 1.97 -4.90 13.16
CA SER A 8 3.23 -5.61 12.89
C SER A 8 3.83 -6.24 14.16
N ARG A 9 3.73 -5.57 15.31
CA ARG A 9 4.17 -6.12 16.60
C ARG A 9 3.26 -7.27 17.07
N THR A 10 1.95 -7.13 16.92
CA THR A 10 0.98 -8.18 17.29
C THR A 10 1.19 -9.43 16.42
N VAL A 11 1.38 -9.27 15.12
CA VAL A 11 1.64 -10.40 14.19
C VAL A 11 2.98 -11.06 14.47
N LYS A 12 4.04 -10.29 14.75
CA LYS A 12 5.36 -10.85 15.12
C LYS A 12 5.36 -11.53 16.48
N GLY A 13 4.65 -10.97 17.46
CA GLY A 13 4.49 -11.56 18.79
C GLY A 13 3.76 -12.90 18.73
N LEU A 14 2.67 -12.98 18.01
CA LEU A 14 1.86 -14.20 17.88
C LEU A 14 2.56 -15.31 17.08
N LEU A 15 3.45 -14.98 16.16
CA LEU A 15 4.28 -15.97 15.45
C LEU A 15 5.37 -16.58 16.34
N ASN A 16 5.85 -15.86 17.34
CA ASN A 16 6.84 -16.34 18.32
C ASN A 16 6.19 -17.07 19.50
N ASP A 17 5.03 -16.61 19.99
CA ASP A 17 4.32 -17.21 21.12
C ASP A 17 3.54 -18.49 20.77
N ALA A 18 3.31 -18.75 19.47
CA ALA A 18 2.63 -19.99 19.02
C ALA A 18 3.44 -21.27 19.31
N ALA A 19 4.68 -21.15 19.76
CA ALA A 19 5.50 -22.29 20.17
C ALA A 19 5.24 -22.76 21.62
N ASP A 20 4.65 -21.91 22.48
CA ASP A 20 4.53 -22.19 23.93
C ASP A 20 3.09 -22.21 24.47
N SER A 21 2.04 -21.91 23.67
CA SER A 21 0.68 -21.90 24.18
C SER A 21 -0.07 -23.20 23.91
N VAL A 22 -0.55 -23.82 24.99
CA VAL A 22 -1.38 -25.05 25.02
C VAL A 22 -2.78 -24.84 24.43
N GLN A 23 -3.11 -23.66 23.89
CA GLN A 23 -4.40 -23.33 23.27
C GLN A 23 -4.32 -23.39 21.75
N ASP A 24 -5.41 -23.81 21.12
CA ASP A 24 -5.59 -24.14 19.70
C ASP A 24 -4.99 -23.07 18.74
N PRO A 25 -3.77 -23.30 18.16
CA PRO A 25 -3.09 -22.31 17.31
C PRO A 25 -3.88 -21.97 16.03
N SER A 26 -4.77 -22.89 15.60
CA SER A 26 -5.60 -22.66 14.41
C SER A 26 -6.75 -21.71 14.68
N ARG A 27 -7.23 -21.64 15.93
CA ARG A 27 -8.27 -20.70 16.37
C ARG A 27 -7.72 -19.29 16.47
N ASP A 28 -6.54 -19.15 17.03
CA ASP A 28 -5.87 -17.86 17.19
C ASP A 28 -5.51 -17.27 15.82
N ALA A 29 -4.97 -18.08 14.91
CA ALA A 29 -4.69 -17.64 13.54
C ALA A 29 -5.95 -17.16 12.81
N ARG A 30 -7.09 -17.82 12.98
CA ARG A 30 -8.37 -17.36 12.40
C ARG A 30 -8.88 -16.05 13.01
N GLN A 31 -8.62 -15.83 14.29
CA GLN A 31 -8.97 -14.57 14.92
C GLN A 31 -8.15 -13.42 14.35
N ILE A 32 -6.84 -13.60 14.20
CA ILE A 32 -5.95 -12.61 13.59
C ILE A 32 -6.37 -12.29 12.14
N VAL A 33 -6.75 -13.29 11.36
CA VAL A 33 -7.26 -13.07 9.99
C VAL A 33 -8.50 -12.17 10.01
N ARG A 34 -9.44 -12.37 10.94
CA ARG A 34 -10.62 -11.50 11.07
C ARG A 34 -10.25 -10.07 11.47
N GLU A 35 -9.33 -9.92 12.42
CA GLU A 35 -8.85 -8.59 12.84
C GLU A 35 -8.13 -7.84 11.73
N LEU A 36 -7.41 -8.57 10.87
CA LEU A 36 -6.81 -8.02 9.64
C LEU A 36 -7.88 -7.63 8.63
N ASP A 37 -8.91 -8.43 8.41
CA ASP A 37 -10.02 -8.11 7.50
C ASP A 37 -10.74 -6.82 7.96
N ASP A 38 -11.01 -6.69 9.26
CA ASP A 38 -11.61 -5.46 9.83
C ASP A 38 -10.68 -4.24 9.67
N SER A 39 -9.38 -4.45 9.81
CA SER A 39 -8.39 -3.38 9.65
C SER A 39 -8.23 -2.95 8.21
N ILE A 40 -8.24 -3.90 7.26
CA ILE A 40 -8.26 -3.63 5.82
C ILE A 40 -9.51 -2.84 5.47
N GLY A 41 -10.69 -3.26 5.92
CA GLY A 41 -11.94 -2.56 5.66
C GLY A 41 -11.94 -1.11 6.18
N ARG A 42 -11.39 -0.86 7.37
CA ARG A 42 -11.22 0.51 7.89
C ARG A 42 -10.26 1.33 7.02
N ALA A 43 -9.14 0.75 6.62
CA ALA A 43 -8.16 1.43 5.76
C ALA A 43 -8.73 1.76 4.37
N GLU A 44 -9.51 0.84 3.78
CA GLU A 44 -10.21 1.06 2.51
C GLU A 44 -11.24 2.20 2.60
N ASN A 45 -12.02 2.26 3.69
CA ASN A 45 -12.95 3.36 3.91
C ASN A 45 -12.21 4.70 4.03
N SER A 46 -11.11 4.74 4.79
CA SER A 46 -10.27 5.93 4.89
C SER A 46 -9.67 6.34 3.54
N LEU A 47 -9.26 5.38 2.72
CA LEU A 47 -8.77 5.63 1.36
C LEU A 47 -9.85 6.30 0.50
N VAL A 48 -11.09 5.81 0.54
CA VAL A 48 -12.23 6.40 -0.19
C VAL A 48 -12.48 7.84 0.25
N GLU A 49 -12.45 8.10 1.56
CA GLU A 49 -12.63 9.46 2.11
C GLU A 49 -11.54 10.42 1.62
N ILE A 50 -10.27 10.00 1.69
CA ILE A 50 -9.14 10.83 1.22
C ILE A 50 -9.23 11.05 -0.30
N GLN A 51 -9.58 10.04 -1.08
CA GLN A 51 -9.77 10.18 -2.53
C GLN A 51 -10.91 11.16 -2.87
N ALA A 52 -12.01 11.13 -2.13
CA ALA A 52 -13.10 12.10 -2.30
C ALA A 52 -12.64 13.53 -1.96
N GLN A 53 -11.81 13.69 -0.93
CA GLN A 53 -11.20 14.98 -0.59
C GLN A 53 -10.26 15.45 -1.69
N VAL A 54 -9.38 14.59 -2.22
CA VAL A 54 -8.50 14.90 -3.36
C VAL A 54 -9.31 15.36 -4.58
N ALA A 55 -10.36 14.61 -4.95
CA ALA A 55 -11.23 14.98 -6.08
C ALA A 55 -11.89 16.35 -5.87
N THR A 56 -12.33 16.65 -4.64
CA THR A 56 -12.90 17.94 -4.29
C THR A 56 -11.89 19.08 -4.44
N GLN A 57 -10.66 18.88 -3.96
CA GLN A 57 -9.60 19.88 -4.09
C GLN A 57 -9.15 20.08 -5.55
N GLN A 58 -9.09 19.00 -6.34
CA GLN A 58 -8.83 19.07 -7.78
C GLN A 58 -9.89 19.91 -8.49
N SER A 59 -11.19 19.67 -8.21
CA SER A 59 -12.28 20.48 -8.77
C SER A 59 -12.17 21.96 -8.41
N LYS A 60 -11.83 22.29 -7.16
CA LYS A 60 -11.62 23.68 -6.72
C LYS A 60 -10.44 24.34 -7.46
N ARG A 61 -9.32 23.61 -7.60
CA ARG A 61 -8.15 24.08 -8.36
C ARG A 61 -8.51 24.37 -9.81
N ASP A 62 -9.27 23.49 -10.46
CA ASP A 62 -9.68 23.67 -11.84
C ASP A 62 -10.63 24.86 -12.01
N VAL A 63 -11.55 25.08 -11.07
CA VAL A 63 -12.39 26.27 -11.03
C VAL A 63 -11.57 27.56 -10.86
N ALA A 64 -10.55 27.52 -10.01
CA ALA A 64 -9.64 28.67 -9.83
C ALA A 64 -8.82 28.95 -11.10
N ALA A 65 -8.33 27.90 -11.79
CA ALA A 65 -7.65 28.01 -13.06
C ALA A 65 -8.55 28.62 -14.17
N ASP A 66 -9.81 28.17 -14.25
CA ASP A 66 -10.77 28.71 -15.20
C ASP A 66 -11.11 30.19 -14.91
N LYS A 67 -11.22 30.56 -13.62
CA LYS A 67 -11.39 31.98 -13.21
C LYS A 67 -10.19 32.82 -13.65
N ALA A 68 -8.96 32.36 -13.38
CA ALA A 68 -7.74 33.06 -13.79
C ALA A 68 -7.73 33.32 -15.30
N LYS A 69 -8.05 32.29 -16.11
CA LYS A 69 -8.14 32.41 -17.56
C LYS A 69 -9.23 33.40 -18.01
N LYS A 70 -10.41 33.37 -17.39
CA LYS A 70 -11.48 34.34 -17.69
C LYS A 70 -11.09 35.77 -17.40
N TYR A 71 -10.38 36.04 -16.30
CA TYR A 71 -9.88 37.33 -15.96
C TYR A 71 -8.77 37.80 -16.92
N GLU A 72 -7.85 36.92 -17.33
CA GLU A 72 -6.86 37.19 -18.36
C GLU A 72 -7.51 37.63 -19.68
N ASP A 73 -8.50 36.83 -20.15
CA ASP A 73 -9.24 37.17 -21.37
C ASP A 73 -10.06 38.48 -21.23
N GLY A 74 -10.56 38.75 -20.01
CA GLY A 74 -11.21 40.01 -19.68
C GLY A 74 -10.25 41.21 -19.75
N ALA A 75 -9.07 41.06 -19.17
CA ALA A 75 -8.03 42.11 -19.22
C ALA A 75 -7.58 42.41 -20.66
N LYS A 76 -7.41 41.40 -21.50
CA LYS A 76 -7.08 41.56 -22.93
C LYS A 76 -8.16 42.36 -23.67
N ARG A 77 -9.45 42.06 -23.43
CA ARG A 77 -10.57 42.76 -24.05
C ARG A 77 -10.68 44.21 -23.55
N ALA A 78 -10.46 44.45 -22.25
CA ALA A 78 -10.45 45.81 -21.69
C ALA A 78 -9.36 46.66 -22.32
N LEU A 79 -8.15 46.12 -22.51
CA LEU A 79 -7.06 46.82 -23.22
C LEU A 79 -7.40 47.13 -24.68
N GLN A 80 -8.05 46.19 -25.38
CA GLN A 80 -8.50 46.43 -26.77
C GLN A 80 -9.53 47.54 -26.88
N SER A 81 -10.37 47.73 -25.85
CA SER A 81 -11.34 48.84 -25.77
C SER A 81 -10.75 50.15 -25.21
N GLY A 82 -9.48 50.14 -24.83
CA GLY A 82 -8.81 51.32 -24.27
C GLY A 82 -9.09 51.57 -22.79
N ASP A 83 -9.75 50.63 -22.11
CA ASP A 83 -10.06 50.72 -20.66
C ASP A 83 -8.94 50.11 -19.80
N GLU A 84 -7.91 50.89 -19.56
CA GLU A 84 -6.77 50.47 -18.72
C GLU A 84 -7.17 50.23 -17.26
N ALA A 85 -8.17 50.93 -16.74
CA ALA A 85 -8.61 50.76 -15.36
C ALA A 85 -9.23 49.39 -15.14
N LEU A 86 -10.14 48.99 -16.03
CA LEU A 86 -10.77 47.67 -16.02
C LEU A 86 -9.73 46.55 -16.26
N ALA A 87 -8.76 46.82 -17.14
CA ALA A 87 -7.70 45.82 -17.40
C ALA A 87 -6.84 45.57 -16.14
N ARG A 88 -6.49 46.60 -15.36
CA ARG A 88 -5.75 46.46 -14.10
C ARG A 88 -6.57 45.73 -13.03
N GLU A 89 -7.85 46.00 -12.93
CA GLU A 89 -8.76 45.28 -12.02
C GLU A 89 -8.86 43.80 -12.38
N ALA A 90 -9.03 43.49 -13.65
CA ALA A 90 -9.07 42.11 -14.13
C ALA A 90 -7.74 41.36 -13.87
N LEU A 91 -6.58 41.99 -14.08
CA LEU A 91 -5.27 41.42 -13.76
C LEU A 91 -5.09 41.16 -12.25
N GLY A 92 -5.59 42.06 -11.40
CA GLY A 92 -5.59 41.86 -9.94
C GLY A 92 -6.45 40.65 -9.52
N ALA A 93 -7.64 40.49 -10.15
CA ALA A 93 -8.49 39.32 -9.93
C ALA A 93 -7.86 38.02 -10.48
N GLN A 94 -7.19 38.11 -11.63
CA GLN A 94 -6.40 36.99 -12.17
C GLN A 94 -5.34 36.51 -11.17
N GLN A 95 -4.52 37.45 -10.67
CA GLN A 95 -3.45 37.10 -9.70
C GLN A 95 -4.00 36.44 -8.44
N THR A 96 -5.16 36.88 -7.96
CA THR A 96 -5.84 36.26 -6.81
C THR A 96 -6.27 34.83 -7.12
N ALA A 97 -6.87 34.61 -8.30
CA ALA A 97 -7.30 33.27 -8.73
C ALA A 97 -6.12 32.33 -8.99
N GLU A 98 -5.00 32.84 -9.51
CA GLU A 98 -3.77 32.06 -9.68
C GLU A 98 -3.17 31.68 -8.32
N ALA A 99 -3.14 32.59 -7.34
CA ALA A 99 -2.66 32.27 -6.01
C ALA A 99 -3.53 31.19 -5.33
N GLU A 100 -4.87 31.23 -5.50
CA GLU A 100 -5.79 30.20 -5.02
C GLU A 100 -5.50 28.84 -5.70
N ARG A 101 -5.35 28.81 -7.04
CA ARG A 101 -4.98 27.62 -7.80
C ARG A 101 -3.67 27.00 -7.30
N ASP A 102 -2.65 27.82 -7.11
CA ASP A 102 -1.32 27.37 -6.72
C ASP A 102 -1.28 26.85 -5.28
N ALA A 103 -2.02 27.48 -4.37
CA ALA A 103 -2.21 26.98 -3.01
C ALA A 103 -2.87 25.59 -3.01
N LEU A 104 -3.95 25.40 -3.77
CA LEU A 104 -4.65 24.12 -3.92
C LEU A 104 -3.76 23.05 -4.59
N ALA A 105 -2.96 23.43 -5.59
CA ALA A 105 -1.99 22.53 -6.21
C ALA A 105 -0.91 22.09 -5.20
N GLY A 106 -0.43 22.98 -4.34
CA GLY A 106 0.50 22.65 -3.27
C GLY A 106 -0.07 21.70 -2.21
N GLU A 107 -1.36 21.82 -1.89
CA GLU A 107 -2.05 20.88 -1.00
C GLU A 107 -2.21 19.50 -1.65
N LEU A 108 -2.62 19.44 -2.92
CA LEU A 108 -2.75 18.21 -3.69
C LEU A 108 -1.43 17.45 -3.80
N ALA A 109 -0.33 18.15 -4.08
CA ALA A 109 1.00 17.56 -4.16
C ALA A 109 1.45 16.87 -2.85
N LYS A 110 0.88 17.25 -1.69
CA LYS A 110 1.13 16.60 -0.40
C LYS A 110 0.20 15.42 -0.15
N LEU A 111 -1.03 15.47 -0.67
CA LEU A 111 -2.04 14.43 -0.45
C LEU A 111 -1.86 13.22 -1.37
N GLU A 112 -1.51 13.43 -2.62
CA GLU A 112 -1.34 12.36 -3.62
C GLU A 112 -0.35 11.27 -3.19
N PRO A 113 0.87 11.59 -2.70
CA PRO A 113 1.79 10.58 -2.19
C PRO A 113 1.23 9.79 -1.00
N SER A 114 0.43 10.44 -0.14
CA SER A 114 -0.21 9.79 1.01
C SER A 114 -1.27 8.78 0.57
N VAL A 115 -2.03 9.09 -0.48
CA VAL A 115 -2.99 8.16 -1.10
C VAL A 115 -2.28 6.93 -1.65
N ASP A 116 -1.17 7.11 -2.36
CA ASP A 116 -0.43 6.00 -2.93
C ASP A 116 0.25 5.14 -1.86
N GLN A 117 0.78 5.76 -0.82
CA GLN A 117 1.31 5.04 0.33
C GLN A 117 0.22 4.21 1.04
N LEU A 118 -0.97 4.78 1.23
CA LEU A 118 -2.08 4.06 1.86
C LEU A 118 -2.55 2.87 1.01
N LYS A 119 -2.61 3.00 -0.32
CA LYS A 119 -2.90 1.88 -1.23
C LYS A 119 -1.89 0.75 -1.06
N GLN A 120 -0.59 1.07 -1.07
CA GLN A 120 0.47 0.09 -0.87
C GLN A 120 0.33 -0.63 0.49
N GLN A 121 0.02 0.11 1.56
CA GLN A 121 -0.20 -0.48 2.88
C GLN A 121 -1.40 -1.43 2.90
N ILE A 122 -2.50 -1.09 2.21
CA ILE A 122 -3.67 -1.95 2.09
C ILE A 122 -3.30 -3.25 1.34
N ASP A 123 -2.55 -3.15 0.26
CA ASP A 123 -2.14 -4.32 -0.51
C ASP A 123 -1.18 -5.23 0.28
N ASP A 124 -0.25 -4.66 1.04
CA ASP A 124 0.61 -5.40 1.97
C ASP A 124 -0.21 -6.12 3.06
N MET A 125 -1.21 -5.46 3.63
CA MET A 125 -2.11 -6.08 4.61
C MET A 125 -2.91 -7.24 4.00
N ARG A 126 -3.39 -7.09 2.76
CA ARG A 126 -4.10 -8.15 2.03
C ARG A 126 -3.21 -9.37 1.78
N GLN A 127 -1.95 -9.16 1.38
CA GLN A 127 -0.99 -10.24 1.20
C GLN A 127 -0.77 -10.99 2.53
N ARG A 128 -0.47 -10.27 3.61
CA ARG A 128 -0.26 -10.86 4.93
C ARG A 128 -1.49 -11.63 5.42
N ARG A 129 -2.68 -11.11 5.17
CA ARG A 129 -3.93 -11.80 5.51
C ARG A 129 -4.08 -13.11 4.75
N ASN A 130 -3.76 -13.12 3.44
CA ASN A 130 -3.82 -14.33 2.63
C ASN A 130 -2.81 -15.39 3.10
N ASP A 131 -1.60 -14.98 3.46
CA ASP A 131 -0.56 -15.87 4.00
C ASP A 131 -0.96 -16.45 5.35
N LEU A 132 -1.51 -15.64 6.26
CA LEU A 132 -2.01 -16.11 7.54
C LEU A 132 -3.21 -17.06 7.37
N SER A 133 -4.11 -16.78 6.43
CA SER A 133 -5.23 -17.66 6.10
C SER A 133 -4.75 -19.02 5.61
N ALA A 134 -3.75 -19.05 4.72
CA ALA A 134 -3.15 -20.29 4.23
C ALA A 134 -2.49 -21.07 5.38
N ARG A 135 -1.74 -20.42 6.27
CA ARG A 135 -1.14 -21.05 7.45
C ARG A 135 -2.19 -21.59 8.42
N SER A 136 -3.27 -20.85 8.67
CA SER A 136 -4.38 -21.32 9.51
C SER A 136 -5.00 -22.61 8.98
N ASN A 137 -5.20 -22.70 7.65
CA ASN A 137 -5.73 -23.91 7.01
C ASN A 137 -4.78 -25.10 7.15
N ILE A 138 -3.46 -24.87 7.04
CA ILE A 138 -2.43 -25.90 7.24
C ILE A 138 -2.45 -26.40 8.69
N LEU A 139 -2.53 -25.49 9.67
CA LEU A 139 -2.61 -25.85 11.10
C LEU A 139 -3.86 -26.68 11.38
N GLN A 140 -5.00 -26.28 10.83
CA GLN A 140 -6.26 -27.02 10.96
C GLN A 140 -6.13 -28.42 10.35
N ALA A 141 -5.53 -28.57 9.16
CA ALA A 141 -5.30 -29.87 8.54
C ALA A 141 -4.40 -30.76 9.41
N LYS A 142 -3.32 -30.20 9.98
CA LYS A 142 -2.44 -30.94 10.92
C LYS A 142 -3.19 -31.42 12.14
N GLN A 143 -4.04 -30.61 12.74
CA GLN A 143 -4.86 -31.02 13.88
C GLN A 143 -5.84 -32.12 13.53
N GLN A 144 -6.50 -32.01 12.37
CA GLN A 144 -7.42 -33.07 11.89
C GLN A 144 -6.69 -34.40 11.65
N ILE A 145 -5.48 -34.38 11.10
CA ILE A 145 -4.65 -35.56 10.91
C ILE A 145 -4.28 -36.19 12.27
N ALA A 146 -3.85 -35.35 13.23
CA ALA A 146 -3.51 -35.82 14.57
C ALA A 146 -4.71 -36.47 15.26
N GLN A 147 -5.88 -35.81 15.24
CA GLN A 147 -7.12 -36.36 15.79
C GLN A 147 -7.54 -37.68 15.09
N ALA A 148 -7.43 -37.74 13.76
CA ALA A 148 -7.75 -38.97 13.02
C ALA A 148 -6.79 -40.13 13.36
N LYS A 149 -5.50 -39.83 13.60
CA LYS A 149 -4.52 -40.83 14.09
C LYS A 149 -4.88 -41.34 15.47
N ASP A 150 -5.25 -40.49 16.41
CA ASP A 150 -5.64 -40.85 17.76
C ASP A 150 -6.91 -41.72 17.76
N VAL A 151 -7.91 -41.35 16.95
CA VAL A 151 -9.14 -42.13 16.77
C VAL A 151 -8.82 -43.51 16.15
N ALA A 152 -7.97 -43.54 15.12
CA ALA A 152 -7.58 -44.81 14.47
C ALA A 152 -6.77 -45.72 15.43
N ALA A 153 -5.87 -45.16 16.21
CA ALA A 153 -5.10 -45.88 17.23
C ALA A 153 -6.02 -46.47 18.31
N THR A 154 -7.03 -45.73 18.73
CA THR A 154 -8.01 -46.16 19.74
C THR A 154 -8.97 -47.20 19.21
N ALA A 155 -9.45 -47.06 17.95
CA ALA A 155 -10.42 -47.98 17.34
C ALA A 155 -9.81 -49.33 16.93
N LEU A 156 -8.53 -49.31 16.55
CA LEU A 156 -7.87 -50.52 15.99
C LEU A 156 -7.19 -51.41 17.05
N GLY A 157 -7.10 -50.96 18.31
CA GLY A 157 -6.75 -51.81 19.46
C GLY A 157 -5.67 -52.87 19.23
N GLY A 158 -4.69 -52.64 18.36
CA GLY A 158 -3.57 -53.54 18.11
C GLY A 158 -3.73 -54.48 16.91
N ILE A 159 -4.75 -54.39 16.08
CA ILE A 159 -4.93 -55.27 14.92
C ILE A 159 -4.75 -54.50 13.60
N GLY A 160 -3.57 -54.59 13.03
CA GLY A 160 -3.38 -54.55 11.57
C GLY A 160 -3.37 -53.16 10.88
N GLY A 161 -2.77 -52.14 11.46
CA GLY A 161 -2.77 -50.76 10.92
C GLY A 161 -1.78 -50.40 9.78
N LYS A 162 -1.19 -51.40 9.08
CA LYS A 162 -0.11 -51.11 8.09
C LYS A 162 -0.54 -50.29 6.87
N ASN A 163 -1.81 -50.29 6.46
CA ASN A 163 -2.26 -49.52 5.29
C ASN A 163 -2.68 -48.10 5.65
N LEU A 164 -3.17 -47.86 6.86
CA LEU A 164 -3.56 -46.51 7.33
C LEU A 164 -2.34 -45.60 7.57
N ASP A 165 -1.24 -46.18 8.04
CA ASP A 165 0.00 -45.42 8.33
C ASP A 165 0.62 -44.83 7.05
N GLY A 166 0.58 -45.57 5.93
CA GLY A 166 1.03 -45.08 4.63
C GLY A 166 0.15 -43.93 4.04
N ASP A 167 -1.15 -43.94 4.30
CA ASP A 167 -2.06 -42.91 3.83
C ASP A 167 -1.95 -41.63 4.72
N PHE A 168 -1.73 -41.79 6.01
CA PHE A 168 -1.41 -40.66 6.90
C PHE A 168 -0.04 -40.02 6.54
N GLN A 169 0.98 -40.79 6.23
CA GLN A 169 2.26 -40.30 5.76
C GLN A 169 2.12 -39.43 4.49
N LYS A 170 1.33 -39.87 3.51
CA LYS A 170 1.08 -39.07 2.29
C LYS A 170 0.35 -37.76 2.58
N LEU A 171 -0.58 -37.76 3.54
CA LEU A 171 -1.28 -36.55 3.97
C LEU A 171 -0.33 -35.57 4.68
N GLU A 172 0.52 -36.07 5.58
CA GLU A 172 1.55 -35.29 6.25
C GLU A 172 2.56 -34.68 5.26
N GLU A 173 3.00 -35.48 4.27
CA GLU A 173 3.89 -34.98 3.22
C GLU A 173 3.24 -33.86 2.39
N LYS A 174 1.97 -33.98 2.01
CA LYS A 174 1.23 -32.91 1.33
C LYS A 174 1.11 -31.66 2.18
N VAL A 175 0.84 -31.79 3.46
CA VAL A 175 0.76 -30.67 4.40
C VAL A 175 2.13 -30.03 4.58
N ALA A 176 3.21 -30.83 4.71
CA ALA A 176 4.58 -30.33 4.81
C ALA A 176 5.00 -29.57 3.54
N LEU A 177 4.67 -30.10 2.35
CA LEU A 177 4.93 -29.45 1.08
C LEU A 177 4.15 -28.11 0.94
N SER A 178 2.89 -28.08 1.39
CA SER A 178 2.08 -26.86 1.41
C SER A 178 2.67 -25.81 2.37
N ASN A 179 3.16 -26.24 3.53
CA ASN A 179 3.83 -25.36 4.50
C ASN A 179 5.13 -24.78 3.92
N ALA A 180 5.98 -25.62 3.32
CA ALA A 180 7.22 -25.19 2.69
C ALA A 180 6.98 -24.17 1.55
N ARG A 181 5.91 -24.35 0.77
CA ARG A 181 5.50 -23.39 -0.27
C ARG A 181 5.03 -22.07 0.33
N SER A 182 4.29 -22.08 1.43
CA SER A 182 3.86 -20.88 2.13
C SER A 182 5.06 -20.12 2.70
N ASP A 183 6.00 -20.82 3.34
CA ASP A 183 7.22 -20.22 3.88
C ASP A 183 8.14 -19.65 2.80
N ALA A 184 8.26 -20.33 1.65
CA ALA A 184 9.01 -19.81 0.50
C ALA A 184 8.41 -18.52 -0.08
N ARG A 185 7.07 -18.39 -0.11
CA ARG A 185 6.39 -17.15 -0.54
C ARG A 185 6.65 -15.99 0.40
N LEU A 186 6.60 -16.22 1.72
CA LEU A 186 6.89 -15.18 2.71
C LEU A 186 8.32 -14.68 2.60
N ASN A 187 9.28 -15.59 2.51
CA ASN A 187 10.69 -15.23 2.35
C ASN A 187 10.95 -14.46 1.04
N SER A 188 10.21 -14.78 -0.04
CA SER A 188 10.34 -14.07 -1.31
C SER A 188 9.68 -12.68 -1.27
N SER A 189 8.57 -12.51 -0.53
CA SER A 189 7.92 -11.20 -0.37
C SER A 189 8.74 -10.25 0.50
N ASP A 190 9.35 -10.73 1.57
CA ASP A 190 10.24 -9.91 2.42
C ASP A 190 11.52 -9.49 1.67
N GLN A 191 12.12 -10.38 0.86
CA GLN A 191 13.27 -10.04 0.03
C GLN A 191 12.92 -9.08 -1.12
N SER A 192 11.74 -9.20 -1.74
CA SER A 192 11.31 -8.30 -2.81
C SER A 192 10.99 -6.91 -2.29
N SER A 193 10.41 -6.79 -1.10
CA SER A 193 10.12 -5.50 -0.45
C SER A 193 11.39 -4.77 -0.04
N GLY A 194 12.41 -5.47 0.47
CA GLY A 194 13.72 -4.89 0.80
C GLY A 194 14.48 -4.43 -0.44
N LYS A 195 14.57 -5.26 -1.48
CA LYS A 195 15.23 -4.89 -2.74
C LYS A 195 14.54 -3.74 -3.45
N ALA A 196 13.21 -3.72 -3.50
CA ALA A 196 12.46 -2.64 -4.13
C ALA A 196 12.63 -1.31 -3.38
N LEU A 197 12.85 -1.33 -2.07
CA LEU A 197 13.18 -0.13 -1.30
C LEU A 197 14.61 0.33 -1.56
N ASP A 198 15.58 -0.57 -1.58
CA ASP A 198 16.97 -0.27 -1.90
C ASP A 198 17.14 0.27 -3.33
N ASP A 199 16.44 -0.31 -4.31
CA ASP A 199 16.43 0.16 -5.70
C ASP A 199 15.78 1.56 -5.83
N LYS A 200 14.70 1.85 -5.07
CA LYS A 200 14.07 3.18 -5.01
C LYS A 200 14.98 4.21 -4.34
N LEU A 201 15.66 3.85 -3.26
CA LEU A 201 16.63 4.73 -2.59
C LEU A 201 17.87 4.99 -3.48
N ALA A 202 18.34 3.98 -4.22
CA ALA A 202 19.40 4.14 -5.20
C ALA A 202 18.99 5.01 -6.40
N ALA A 203 17.72 4.95 -6.81
CA ALA A 203 17.16 5.82 -7.86
C ALA A 203 16.99 7.28 -7.40
N LEU A 204 16.64 7.51 -6.13
CA LEU A 204 16.56 8.85 -5.55
C LEU A 204 17.95 9.50 -5.39
N ASN A 205 19.00 8.71 -5.22
CA ASN A 205 20.40 9.18 -5.18
C ASN A 205 21.00 9.46 -6.57
N LYS A 206 20.33 9.10 -7.66
CA LYS A 206 20.70 9.40 -9.05
C LYS A 206 20.07 10.69 -9.57
N GLY A 207 19.95 11.71 -8.74
CA GLY A 207 19.72 13.08 -9.22
C GLY A 207 20.89 13.52 -10.11
N PRO A 208 20.65 14.33 -11.19
CA PRO A 208 21.72 14.79 -12.06
C PRO A 208 22.81 15.46 -11.20
N SER A 209 24.04 15.01 -11.38
CA SER A 209 25.19 15.53 -10.66
C SER A 209 25.32 17.04 -10.89
N VAL A 210 25.97 17.73 -9.96
CA VAL A 210 26.21 19.18 -10.10
C VAL A 210 26.91 19.49 -11.43
N ASP A 211 27.76 18.59 -11.90
CA ASP A 211 28.46 18.70 -13.18
C ASP A 211 27.52 18.55 -14.39
N GLU A 212 26.54 17.65 -14.36
CA GLU A 212 25.53 17.52 -15.41
C GLU A 212 24.59 18.74 -15.47
N ARG A 213 24.27 19.35 -14.32
CA ARG A 213 23.52 20.62 -14.27
C ARG A 213 24.35 21.79 -14.80
N LEU A 214 25.64 21.80 -14.51
CA LEU A 214 26.55 22.82 -15.02
C LEU A 214 26.71 22.73 -16.54
N GLU A 215 26.83 21.52 -17.12
CA GLU A 215 26.88 21.32 -18.57
C GLU A 215 25.56 21.69 -19.26
N ALA A 216 24.41 21.37 -18.65
CA ALA A 216 23.11 21.77 -19.17
C ALA A 216 22.94 23.29 -19.19
N LEU A 217 23.42 24.00 -18.16
CA LEU A 217 23.41 25.46 -18.08
C LEU A 217 24.36 26.08 -19.12
N LYS A 218 25.55 25.53 -19.31
CA LYS A 218 26.50 25.97 -20.34
C LYS A 218 25.95 25.80 -21.75
N LYS A 219 25.22 24.69 -22.04
CA LYS A 219 24.52 24.51 -23.30
C LYS A 219 23.40 25.52 -23.54
N GLN A 220 22.62 25.87 -22.52
CA GLN A 220 21.58 26.91 -22.63
C GLN A 220 22.15 28.31 -22.89
N MET A 221 23.29 28.64 -22.31
CA MET A 221 23.94 29.93 -22.51
C MET A 221 24.68 30.04 -23.86
N ASN A 222 25.01 28.95 -24.52
CA ASN A 222 25.73 28.91 -25.80
C ASN A 222 24.81 28.74 -27.02
N THR A 223 23.49 28.81 -26.87
CA THR A 223 22.54 28.81 -27.98
C THR A 223 22.30 30.29 -28.38
N PRO A 224 22.78 30.74 -29.53
CA PRO A 224 22.55 32.13 -29.98
C PRO A 224 21.04 32.26 -30.28
N ALA A 225 20.43 33.29 -29.72
CA ALA A 225 19.07 33.72 -30.04
C ALA A 225 19.00 34.02 -31.57
N GLN A 226 18.14 33.28 -32.26
CA GLN A 226 17.66 33.61 -33.61
C GLN A 226 16.41 34.47 -33.49
#